data_c93d45b6854536eeb263342f5f55fa10
#
_entry.id   c93d45b6854536eeb263342f5f55fa10
#
_cell.length_a   1.000
_cell.length_b   1.000
_cell.length_c   1.000
_cell.angle_alpha   90.00
_cell.angle_beta   90.00
_cell.angle_gamma   90.00
#
_symmetry.space_group_name_H-M   'P 1'
#
loop_
_entity.id
_entity.type
_entity.pdbx_description
1 polymer ?
#
loop_
_entity_poly.entity_id
_entity_poly.type
_entity_poly.pdbx_seq_one_letter_code
_entity_poly.pdbx_strand_id
1 'polypeptide(L)'
;MIITLLDVLSFVVEWAYALLFFWILHTFLPVRKPWPLRLAAVVVCAQLSVVVIYSNDLPGLLGAMVGFFGYVAVFHRGRWMKKVAAVLVFYPALIAVNYLMQDAGSNLFFAYTGAPGEPGPGWTESDWFWSTLIHTLSLLARLGFWMGAWAFLRR
;
A
#
# COMPACT_ATOMS: atom_id res chain seq x y z
N MET A 1 6.03 -18.10 -18.20
CA MET A 1 7.34 -17.48 -17.93
C MET A 1 7.24 -15.96 -17.74
N ILE A 2 6.67 -15.20 -18.66
CA ILE A 2 6.56 -13.72 -18.52
C ILE A 2 5.66 -13.32 -17.34
N ILE A 3 4.52 -13.96 -17.17
CA ILE A 3 3.61 -13.72 -16.05
C ILE A 3 4.32 -13.96 -14.71
N THR A 4 5.05 -15.06 -14.58
CA THR A 4 5.84 -15.37 -13.37
C THR A 4 6.90 -14.31 -13.07
N LEU A 5 7.51 -13.72 -14.11
CA LEU A 5 8.47 -12.63 -13.94
C LEU A 5 7.77 -11.34 -13.44
N LEU A 6 6.59 -11.03 -13.97
CA LEU A 6 5.79 -9.89 -13.53
C LEU A 6 5.30 -10.07 -12.08
N ASP A 7 4.91 -11.28 -11.68
CA ASP A 7 4.52 -11.59 -10.29
C ASP A 7 5.68 -11.37 -9.32
N VAL A 8 6.89 -11.83 -9.68
CA VAL A 8 8.10 -11.58 -8.88
C VAL A 8 8.41 -10.09 -8.80
N LEU A 9 8.27 -9.35 -9.93
CA LEU A 9 8.48 -7.91 -9.95
C LEU A 9 7.45 -7.19 -9.07
N SER A 10 6.18 -7.55 -9.15
CA SER A 10 5.12 -7.00 -8.30
C SER A 10 5.43 -7.20 -6.83
N PHE A 11 5.83 -8.41 -6.44
CA PHE A 11 6.23 -8.72 -5.06
C PHE A 11 7.39 -7.84 -4.58
N VAL A 12 8.43 -7.66 -5.41
CA VAL A 12 9.57 -6.79 -5.07
C VAL A 12 9.13 -5.34 -4.91
N VAL A 13 8.27 -4.85 -5.81
CA VAL A 13 7.75 -3.47 -5.76
C VAL A 13 6.86 -3.26 -4.54
N GLU A 14 6.03 -4.23 -4.16
CA GLU A 14 5.23 -4.16 -2.93
C GLU A 14 6.10 -4.00 -1.68
N TRP A 15 7.16 -4.79 -1.57
CA TRP A 15 8.09 -4.68 -0.45
C TRP A 15 8.86 -3.35 -0.46
N ALA A 16 9.30 -2.90 -1.63
CA ALA A 16 9.94 -1.58 -1.77
C ALA A 16 9.00 -0.45 -1.34
N TYR A 17 7.73 -0.52 -1.73
CA TYR A 17 6.68 0.41 -1.35
C TYR A 17 6.45 0.40 0.18
N ALA A 18 6.30 -0.78 0.78
CA ALA A 18 6.11 -0.94 2.21
C ALA A 18 7.30 -0.41 3.03
N LEU A 19 8.53 -0.69 2.58
CA LEU A 19 9.75 -0.20 3.21
C LEU A 19 9.87 1.32 3.09
N LEU A 20 9.52 1.90 1.95
CA LEU A 20 9.50 3.35 1.75
C LEU A 20 8.50 4.02 2.70
N PHE A 21 7.28 3.49 2.78
CA PHE A 21 6.26 4.00 3.68
C PHE A 21 6.69 3.89 5.15
N PHE A 22 7.25 2.73 5.55
CA PHE A 22 7.83 2.52 6.87
C PHE A 22 8.94 3.54 7.16
N TRP A 23 9.81 3.82 6.21
CA TRP A 23 10.87 4.80 6.34
C TRP A 23 10.33 6.23 6.53
N ILE A 24 9.33 6.61 5.75
CA ILE A 24 8.65 7.91 5.89
C ILE A 24 8.07 8.02 7.30
N LEU A 25 7.30 7.03 7.72
CA LEU A 25 6.69 7.01 9.04
C LEU A 25 7.74 7.05 10.17
N HIS A 26 8.85 6.32 10.00
CA HIS A 26 9.96 6.31 10.97
C HIS A 26 10.61 7.68 11.15
N THR A 27 10.63 8.51 10.13
CA THR A 27 11.17 9.88 10.22
C THR A 27 10.34 10.76 11.15
N PHE A 28 9.01 10.58 11.16
CA PHE A 28 8.10 11.31 12.05
C PHE A 28 7.93 10.66 13.42
N LEU A 29 7.92 9.34 13.46
CA LEU A 29 7.70 8.52 14.65
C LEU A 29 8.78 7.44 14.73
N PRO A 30 9.84 7.63 15.54
CA PRO A 30 10.91 6.66 15.66
C PRO A 30 10.40 5.33 16.24
N VAL A 31 10.86 4.22 15.67
CA VAL A 31 10.53 2.87 16.12
C VAL A 31 11.23 2.56 17.44
N ARG A 32 10.65 1.71 18.27
CA ARG A 32 11.24 1.22 19.52
C ARG A 32 12.54 0.44 19.23
N LYS A 33 13.55 0.59 20.12
CA LYS A 33 14.93 0.10 19.89
C LYS A 33 15.13 -1.43 19.80
N PRO A 34 14.38 -2.33 20.49
CA PRO A 34 14.64 -3.77 20.40
C PRO A 34 14.54 -4.29 18.98
N TRP A 35 15.57 -5.05 18.53
CA TRP A 35 15.68 -5.56 17.16
C TRP A 35 14.47 -6.42 16.72
N PRO A 36 13.97 -7.38 17.53
CA PRO A 36 12.82 -8.17 17.13
C PRO A 36 11.56 -7.31 16.93
N LEU A 37 11.42 -6.25 17.73
CA LEU A 37 10.30 -5.32 17.59
C LEU A 37 10.37 -4.50 16.30
N ARG A 38 11.58 -4.20 15.82
CA ARG A 38 11.78 -3.50 14.54
C ARG A 38 11.39 -4.38 13.36
N LEU A 39 11.82 -5.64 13.36
CA LEU A 39 11.41 -6.61 12.34
C LEU A 39 9.89 -6.78 12.31
N ALA A 40 9.28 -7.02 13.47
CA ALA A 40 7.84 -7.13 13.56
C ALA A 40 7.14 -5.85 13.07
N ALA A 41 7.68 -4.66 13.40
CA ALA A 41 7.15 -3.39 12.92
C ALA A 41 7.18 -3.27 11.38
N VAL A 42 8.26 -3.71 10.73
CA VAL A 42 8.37 -3.70 9.27
C VAL A 42 7.35 -4.64 8.64
N VAL A 43 7.23 -5.88 9.15
CA VAL A 43 6.29 -6.88 8.62
C VAL A 43 4.84 -6.42 8.78
N VAL A 44 4.46 -5.93 9.96
CA VAL A 44 3.10 -5.43 10.20
C VAL A 44 2.83 -4.18 9.36
N CYS A 45 3.80 -3.28 9.22
CA CYS A 45 3.68 -2.11 8.35
C CYS A 45 3.48 -2.52 6.88
N ALA A 46 4.18 -3.54 6.41
CA ALA A 46 4.03 -4.07 5.06
C ALA A 46 2.59 -4.57 4.83
N GLN A 47 2.03 -5.33 5.76
CA GLN A 47 0.64 -5.80 5.65
C GLN A 47 -0.37 -4.64 5.65
N LEU A 48 -0.17 -3.63 6.51
CA LEU A 48 -1.06 -2.48 6.60
C LEU A 48 -0.93 -1.52 5.40
N SER A 49 0.23 -1.48 4.75
CA SER A 49 0.48 -0.56 3.63
C SER A 49 -0.16 -0.99 2.32
N VAL A 50 -0.44 -2.28 2.12
CA VAL A 50 -1.04 -2.82 0.89
C VAL A 50 -2.57 -2.88 0.94
N VAL A 51 -3.18 -2.57 2.08
CA VAL A 51 -4.63 -2.62 2.24
C VAL A 51 -5.31 -1.64 1.28
N VAL A 52 -6.28 -2.16 0.53
CA VAL A 52 -7.17 -1.37 -0.32
C VAL A 52 -8.56 -1.36 0.32
N ILE A 53 -9.11 -0.19 0.55
CA ILE A 53 -10.45 -0.01 1.12
C ILE A 53 -11.28 0.78 0.14
N TYR A 54 -12.43 0.26 -0.24
CA TYR A 54 -13.34 0.92 -1.16
C TYR A 54 -14.05 2.11 -0.47
N SER A 55 -14.37 3.12 -1.24
CA SER A 55 -14.93 4.39 -0.75
C SER A 55 -16.27 4.25 -0.02
N ASN A 56 -17.00 3.17 -0.24
CA ASN A 56 -18.29 2.87 0.41
C ASN A 56 -18.15 1.99 1.66
N ASP A 57 -16.94 1.51 2.00
CA ASP A 57 -16.67 0.67 3.17
C ASP A 57 -16.16 1.50 4.36
N LEU A 58 -17.04 2.33 4.92
CA LEU A 58 -16.72 3.13 6.11
C LEU A 58 -16.32 2.27 7.33
N PRO A 59 -17.01 1.14 7.64
CA PRO A 59 -16.57 0.28 8.74
C PRO A 59 -15.17 -0.28 8.52
N GLY A 60 -14.83 -0.72 7.31
CA GLY A 60 -13.49 -1.18 6.95
C GLY A 60 -12.44 -0.10 7.13
N LEU A 61 -12.74 1.13 6.69
CA LEU A 61 -11.84 2.29 6.89
C LEU A 61 -11.59 2.57 8.36
N LEU A 62 -12.63 2.63 9.18
CA LEU A 62 -12.50 2.88 10.61
C LEU A 62 -11.74 1.75 11.31
N GLY A 63 -12.05 0.49 10.99
CA GLY A 63 -11.33 -0.68 11.51
C GLY A 63 -9.84 -0.65 11.18
N ALA A 64 -9.50 -0.33 9.95
CA ALA A 64 -8.12 -0.21 9.50
C ALA A 64 -7.38 0.96 10.16
N MET A 65 -8.05 2.11 10.37
CA MET A 65 -7.48 3.23 11.12
C MET A 65 -7.19 2.86 12.58
N VAL A 66 -8.09 2.12 13.22
CA VAL A 66 -7.89 1.60 14.59
C VAL A 66 -6.72 0.62 14.61
N GLY A 67 -6.64 -0.29 13.65
CA GLY A 67 -5.53 -1.22 13.49
C GLY A 67 -4.19 -0.51 13.31
N PHE A 68 -4.14 0.50 12.45
CA PHE A 68 -2.94 1.31 12.24
C PHE A 68 -2.57 2.14 13.48
N PHE A 69 -3.56 2.65 14.20
CA PHE A 69 -3.32 3.31 15.48
C PHE A 69 -2.71 2.35 16.50
N GLY A 70 -3.24 1.14 16.62
CA GLY A 70 -2.67 0.06 17.44
C GLY A 70 -1.21 -0.24 17.08
N TYR A 71 -0.92 -0.36 15.77
CA TYR A 71 0.42 -0.51 15.25
C TYR A 71 1.36 0.61 15.72
N VAL A 72 0.97 1.86 15.51
CA VAL A 72 1.77 3.03 15.91
C VAL A 72 1.92 3.10 17.44
N ALA A 73 0.88 2.75 18.20
CA ALA A 73 0.93 2.74 19.66
C ALA A 73 1.95 1.73 20.21
N VAL A 74 2.00 0.53 19.63
CA VAL A 74 2.85 -0.58 20.07
C VAL A 74 4.29 -0.39 19.60
N PHE A 75 4.50 -0.13 18.32
CA PHE A 75 5.83 -0.20 17.70
C PHE A 75 6.58 1.14 17.70
N HIS A 76 5.90 2.27 17.77
CA HIS A 76 6.53 3.58 17.68
C HIS A 76 6.62 4.29 19.02
N ARG A 77 7.67 5.13 19.18
CA ARG A 77 7.85 6.02 20.33
C ARG A 77 7.32 7.41 20.00
N GLY A 78 6.92 8.13 21.01
CA GLY A 78 6.49 9.53 20.87
C GLY A 78 5.28 9.87 21.74
N ARG A 79 4.97 11.18 21.79
CA ARG A 79 3.78 11.68 22.48
C ARG A 79 2.52 11.23 21.75
N TRP A 80 1.46 10.94 22.50
CA TRP A 80 0.18 10.50 21.94
C TRP A 80 -0.35 11.41 20.83
N MET A 81 -0.26 12.72 21.00
CA MET A 81 -0.70 13.69 20.00
C MET A 81 0.01 13.52 18.65
N LYS A 82 1.34 13.24 18.67
CA LYS A 82 2.08 12.97 17.42
C LYS A 82 1.65 11.66 16.77
N LYS A 83 1.32 10.64 17.56
CA LYS A 83 0.82 9.36 17.06
C LYS A 83 -0.56 9.52 16.41
N VAL A 84 -1.47 10.21 17.10
CA VAL A 84 -2.80 10.51 16.55
C VAL A 84 -2.70 11.32 15.26
N ALA A 85 -1.89 12.40 15.25
CA ALA A 85 -1.67 13.21 14.06
C ALA A 85 -1.11 12.38 12.89
N ALA A 86 -0.12 11.50 13.15
CA ALA A 86 0.42 10.64 12.12
C ALA A 86 -0.62 9.67 11.55
N VAL A 87 -1.46 9.07 12.40
CA VAL A 87 -2.54 8.18 11.96
C VAL A 87 -3.55 8.94 11.11
N LEU A 88 -3.98 10.11 11.54
CA LEU A 88 -4.99 10.91 10.83
C LEU A 88 -4.51 11.50 9.50
N VAL A 89 -3.20 11.69 9.33
CA VAL A 89 -2.63 12.27 8.11
C VAL A 89 -2.12 11.17 7.17
N PHE A 90 -1.24 10.30 7.65
CA PHE A 90 -0.54 9.36 6.77
C PHE A 90 -1.43 8.19 6.35
N TYR A 91 -2.28 7.67 7.23
CA TYR A 91 -3.03 6.46 6.91
C TYR A 91 -4.18 6.70 5.94
N PRO A 92 -5.01 7.75 6.08
CA PRO A 92 -5.99 8.10 5.05
C PRO A 92 -5.35 8.43 3.70
N ALA A 93 -4.20 9.12 3.69
CA ALA A 93 -3.47 9.39 2.46
C ALA A 93 -2.97 8.08 1.80
N LEU A 94 -2.47 7.13 2.58
CA LEU A 94 -2.07 5.81 2.11
C LEU A 94 -3.25 5.07 1.46
N ILE A 95 -4.38 4.99 2.17
CA ILE A 95 -5.58 4.30 1.67
C ILE A 95 -6.11 4.98 0.41
N ALA A 96 -6.16 6.32 0.38
CA ALA A 96 -6.61 7.07 -0.78
C ALA A 96 -5.73 6.79 -2.02
N VAL A 97 -4.41 6.79 -1.87
CA VAL A 97 -3.48 6.47 -2.95
C VAL A 97 -3.66 5.03 -3.41
N ASN A 98 -3.79 4.07 -2.49
CA ASN A 98 -4.01 2.68 -2.82
C ASN A 98 -5.32 2.49 -3.59
N TYR A 99 -6.41 3.09 -3.11
CA TYR A 99 -7.71 3.02 -3.76
C TYR A 99 -7.67 3.65 -5.16
N LEU A 100 -7.18 4.88 -5.29
CA LEU A 100 -7.13 5.59 -6.57
C LEU A 100 -6.31 4.84 -7.63
N MET A 101 -5.16 4.31 -7.25
CA MET A 101 -4.31 3.57 -8.18
C MET A 101 -4.90 2.20 -8.54
N GLN A 102 -5.57 1.54 -7.60
CA GLN A 102 -6.28 0.29 -7.87
C GLN A 102 -7.48 0.52 -8.77
N ASP A 103 -8.30 1.52 -8.49
CA ASP A 103 -9.48 1.87 -9.28
C ASP A 103 -9.11 2.29 -10.70
N ALA A 104 -8.10 3.17 -10.85
CA ALA A 104 -7.58 3.57 -12.16
C ALA A 104 -7.04 2.36 -12.93
N GLY A 105 -6.30 1.45 -12.28
CA GLY A 105 -5.79 0.23 -12.89
C GLY A 105 -6.91 -0.69 -13.36
N SER A 106 -7.91 -0.92 -12.54
CA SER A 106 -9.08 -1.75 -12.88
C SER A 106 -9.87 -1.16 -14.06
N ASN A 107 -10.12 0.15 -14.03
CA ASN A 107 -10.82 0.82 -15.12
C ASN A 107 -10.04 0.73 -16.44
N LEU A 108 -8.72 0.91 -16.41
CA LEU A 108 -7.87 0.73 -17.58
C LEU A 108 -7.91 -0.72 -18.11
N PHE A 109 -7.83 -1.70 -17.21
CA PHE A 109 -7.89 -3.11 -17.57
C PHE A 109 -9.17 -3.45 -18.32
N PHE A 110 -10.33 -3.14 -17.73
CA PHE A 110 -11.63 -3.43 -18.34
C PHE A 110 -11.87 -2.66 -19.64
N ALA A 111 -11.42 -1.41 -19.72
CA ALA A 111 -11.54 -0.62 -20.95
C ALA A 111 -10.69 -1.19 -22.09
N TYR A 112 -9.56 -1.82 -21.78
CA TYR A 112 -8.62 -2.32 -22.80
C TYR A 112 -8.90 -3.75 -23.22
N THR A 113 -9.28 -4.63 -22.28
CA THR A 113 -9.49 -6.06 -22.55
C THR A 113 -10.93 -6.42 -22.88
N GLY A 114 -11.90 -5.66 -22.34
CA GLY A 114 -13.32 -6.04 -22.37
C GLY A 114 -13.59 -7.35 -21.61
N ALA A 115 -12.69 -7.77 -20.74
CA ALA A 115 -12.79 -9.00 -20.00
C ALA A 115 -14.09 -9.05 -19.16
N PRO A 116 -14.76 -10.23 -19.04
CA PRO A 116 -15.96 -10.34 -18.25
C PRO A 116 -15.65 -10.33 -16.76
N GLY A 117 -16.02 -9.24 -16.08
CA GLY A 117 -16.10 -9.17 -14.61
C GLY A 117 -14.81 -9.55 -13.86
N GLU A 118 -15.02 -10.22 -12.70
CA GLU A 118 -13.92 -10.64 -11.83
C GLU A 118 -13.05 -11.77 -12.42
N PRO A 119 -11.78 -11.91 -11.97
CA PRO A 119 -10.89 -12.99 -12.38
C PRO A 119 -11.54 -14.36 -12.21
N GLY A 120 -11.61 -15.11 -13.29
CA GLY A 120 -12.31 -16.40 -13.25
C GLY A 120 -12.09 -17.29 -14.48
N PRO A 121 -12.85 -18.38 -14.60
CA PRO A 121 -12.68 -19.37 -15.68
C PRO A 121 -12.89 -18.84 -17.10
N GLY A 122 -13.46 -17.64 -17.24
CA GLY A 122 -13.68 -16.99 -18.55
C GLY A 122 -12.50 -16.13 -19.01
N TRP A 123 -11.46 -15.97 -18.20
CA TRP A 123 -10.29 -15.15 -18.55
C TRP A 123 -9.32 -15.92 -19.45
N THR A 124 -8.86 -15.25 -20.50
CA THR A 124 -7.81 -15.75 -21.39
C THR A 124 -6.41 -15.53 -20.79
N GLU A 125 -5.40 -16.18 -21.37
CA GLU A 125 -3.99 -15.89 -20.97
C GLU A 125 -3.61 -14.42 -21.19
N SER A 126 -4.18 -13.78 -22.21
CA SER A 126 -3.99 -12.36 -22.47
C SER A 126 -4.59 -11.49 -21.35
N ASP A 127 -5.77 -11.85 -20.82
CA ASP A 127 -6.40 -11.09 -19.73
C ASP A 127 -5.56 -11.19 -18.46
N TRP A 128 -5.05 -12.37 -18.13
CA TRP A 128 -4.14 -12.57 -17.02
C TRP A 128 -2.85 -11.75 -17.16
N PHE A 129 -2.28 -11.73 -18.36
CA PHE A 129 -1.08 -10.93 -18.63
C PHE A 129 -1.35 -9.43 -18.44
N TRP A 130 -2.42 -8.90 -19.02
CA TRP A 130 -2.77 -7.47 -18.88
C TRP A 130 -3.12 -7.09 -17.46
N SER A 131 -3.85 -7.95 -16.74
CA SER A 131 -4.16 -7.74 -15.32
C SER A 131 -2.90 -7.62 -14.48
N THR A 132 -1.97 -8.56 -14.62
CA THR A 132 -0.70 -8.55 -13.87
C THR A 132 0.17 -7.35 -14.25
N LEU A 133 0.23 -6.98 -15.54
CA LEU A 133 0.98 -5.83 -16.00
C LEU A 133 0.43 -4.52 -15.43
N ILE A 134 -0.88 -4.32 -15.51
CA ILE A 134 -1.55 -3.11 -15.00
C ILE A 134 -1.43 -3.04 -13.48
N HIS A 135 -1.56 -4.17 -12.79
CA HIS A 135 -1.33 -4.24 -11.35
C HIS A 135 0.10 -3.79 -10.99
N THR A 136 1.11 -4.32 -11.69
CA THR A 136 2.52 -3.93 -11.49
C THR A 136 2.73 -2.43 -11.74
N LEU A 137 2.14 -1.88 -12.80
CA LEU A 137 2.20 -0.45 -13.11
C LEU A 137 1.54 0.40 -12.02
N SER A 138 0.41 -0.06 -11.48
CA SER A 138 -0.27 0.61 -10.35
C SER A 138 0.61 0.64 -9.11
N LEU A 139 1.31 -0.44 -8.80
CA LEU A 139 2.27 -0.50 -7.70
C LEU A 139 3.46 0.44 -7.91
N LEU A 140 4.00 0.50 -9.12
CA LEU A 140 5.08 1.44 -9.46
C LEU A 140 4.61 2.90 -9.34
N ALA A 141 3.39 3.21 -9.75
CA ALA A 141 2.80 4.54 -9.59
C ALA A 141 2.66 4.93 -8.11
N ARG A 142 2.22 4.00 -7.25
CA ARG A 142 2.16 4.19 -5.79
C ARG A 142 3.55 4.47 -5.22
N LEU A 143 4.53 3.67 -5.61
CA LEU A 143 5.92 3.85 -5.20
C LEU A 143 6.44 5.22 -5.62
N GLY A 144 6.22 5.61 -6.88
CA GLY A 144 6.61 6.91 -7.43
C GLY A 144 5.97 8.08 -6.69
N PHE A 145 4.67 7.97 -6.36
CA PHE A 145 3.96 8.98 -5.57
C PHE A 145 4.64 9.20 -4.20
N TRP A 146 4.91 8.11 -3.46
CA TRP A 146 5.52 8.22 -2.13
C TRP A 146 6.98 8.64 -2.19
N MET A 147 7.72 8.30 -3.24
CA MET A 147 9.06 8.84 -3.48
C MET A 147 9.02 10.36 -3.69
N GLY A 148 8.05 10.85 -4.47
CA GLY A 148 7.81 12.29 -4.67
C GLY A 148 7.43 13.00 -3.36
N ALA A 149 6.49 12.43 -2.60
CA ALA A 149 6.11 12.93 -1.29
C ALA A 149 7.30 12.99 -0.33
N TRP A 150 8.12 11.94 -0.28
CA TRP A 150 9.34 11.90 0.51
C TRP A 150 10.34 13.00 0.10
N ALA A 151 10.57 13.15 -1.20
CA ALA A 151 11.47 14.18 -1.70
C ALA A 151 11.00 15.62 -1.35
N PHE A 152 9.67 15.83 -1.35
CA PHE A 152 9.05 17.09 -0.95
C PHE A 152 9.18 17.35 0.55
N LEU A 153 8.94 16.34 1.39
CA LEU A 153 9.02 16.45 2.86
C LEU A 153 10.45 16.66 3.39
N ARG A 154 11.47 16.34 2.59
CA ARG A 154 12.88 16.53 2.91
C ARG A 154 13.42 17.95 2.64
N ARG A 155 12.68 18.75 1.88
CA ARG A 155 13.01 20.16 1.60
C ARG A 155 12.57 21.08 2.72
#